data_53236e38b506e62460016234f1c3ebe8
#
_entry.id   53236e38b506e62460016234f1c3ebe8
#
_cell.length_a   1.000
_cell.length_b   1.000
_cell.length_c   1.000
_cell.angle_alpha   90.00
_cell.angle_beta   90.00
_cell.angle_gamma   90.00
#
_symmetry.space_group_name_H-M   'P 1'
#
loop_
_entity.id
_entity.type
_entity.pdbx_description
1 polymer ?
#
loop_
_entity_poly.entity_id
_entity_poly.type
_entity_poly.pdbx_seq_one_letter_code
_entity_poly.pdbx_strand_id
1 'polypeptide(L)'
;GATLALPLLDGMVPALTALSRTVAAPARLRRLGVFYVPNGMSMSYWWPEAEGPLTALPPTLQSLSSLKDQVLLLGGLADEPANLIAFGGDHARSAGTFLTATPYKPTEGADVYAAVSMDQLAARELGKETQLTSLELGVESNAMVGSCDAGASCAYTNTIAWRTPTTPLP
;
A
#
# COMPACT_ATOMS: atom_id res chain seq x y z
N GLY A 1 -42.82 -4.93 12.62
CA GLY A 1 -41.79 -5.30 11.67
C GLY A 1 -40.64 -4.32 11.76
N ALA A 2 -39.40 -4.79 12.02
CA ALA A 2 -38.21 -3.97 12.00
C ALA A 2 -37.68 -3.95 10.57
N THR A 3 -37.59 -2.78 9.97
CA THR A 3 -36.93 -2.60 8.64
C THR A 3 -35.46 -2.36 8.89
N LEU A 4 -34.63 -3.33 8.57
CA LEU A 4 -33.18 -3.15 8.51
C LEU A 4 -32.85 -2.44 7.19
N ALA A 5 -32.48 -1.16 7.27
CA ALA A 5 -31.88 -0.47 6.13
C ALA A 5 -30.43 -0.92 5.99
N LEU A 6 -30.12 -1.72 4.98
CA LEU A 6 -28.73 -2.03 4.63
C LEU A 6 -28.04 -0.74 4.14
N PRO A 7 -26.84 -0.44 4.63
CA PRO A 7 -26.08 0.68 4.08
C PRO A 7 -25.82 0.46 2.59
N LEU A 8 -25.95 1.52 1.81
CA LEU A 8 -25.61 1.49 0.39
C LEU A 8 -24.11 1.24 0.25
N LEU A 9 -23.76 0.07 -0.25
CA LEU A 9 -22.38 -0.30 -0.55
C LEU A 9 -21.98 0.26 -1.92
N ASP A 10 -20.74 0.66 -2.09
CA ASP A 10 -20.21 1.18 -3.35
C ASP A 10 -20.50 0.26 -4.55
N GLY A 11 -20.50 -1.06 -4.33
CA GLY A 11 -20.88 -2.04 -5.35
C GLY A 11 -22.34 -2.02 -5.77
N MET A 12 -23.23 -1.37 -5.01
CA MET A 12 -24.65 -1.24 -5.32
C MET A 12 -24.98 0.05 -6.08
N VAL A 13 -24.06 1.00 -6.11
CA VAL A 13 -24.24 2.30 -6.80
C VAL A 13 -24.56 2.14 -8.28
N PRO A 14 -23.93 1.23 -9.05
CA PRO A 14 -24.31 1.00 -10.45
C PRO A 14 -25.74 0.53 -10.65
N ALA A 15 -26.28 -0.27 -9.72
CA ALA A 15 -27.65 -0.75 -9.79
C ALA A 15 -28.68 0.35 -9.49
N LEU A 16 -28.32 1.28 -8.62
CA LEU A 16 -29.17 2.42 -8.25
C LEU A 16 -29.13 3.55 -9.29
N THR A 17 -27.98 3.74 -9.97
CA THR A 17 -27.86 4.71 -11.06
C THR A 17 -28.66 4.32 -12.29
N ALA A 18 -28.97 3.03 -12.48
CA ALA A 18 -29.90 2.58 -13.52
C ALA A 18 -31.35 3.02 -13.27
N LEU A 19 -31.72 3.29 -12.02
CA LEU A 19 -33.03 3.80 -11.62
C LEU A 19 -33.08 5.33 -11.58
N SER A 20 -31.97 6.00 -11.38
CA SER A 20 -31.85 7.45 -11.47
C SER A 20 -31.48 7.80 -12.92
N ARG A 21 -32.33 8.49 -13.63
CA ARG A 21 -32.08 9.04 -14.99
C ARG A 21 -30.97 10.09 -14.93
N THR A 22 -29.78 9.75 -14.47
CA THR A 22 -28.63 10.65 -14.45
C THR A 22 -27.90 10.57 -15.78
N VAL A 23 -27.92 11.67 -16.50
CA VAL A 23 -27.41 11.85 -17.88
C VAL A 23 -25.87 11.83 -17.97
N ALA A 24 -25.16 11.74 -16.87
CA ALA A 24 -23.69 11.62 -16.85
C ALA A 24 -23.30 10.22 -16.37
N ALA A 25 -22.57 9.49 -17.21
CA ALA A 25 -21.85 8.31 -16.72
C ALA A 25 -20.98 8.73 -15.52
N PRO A 26 -21.06 8.03 -14.38
CA PRO A 26 -20.25 8.39 -13.22
C PRO A 26 -18.78 8.42 -13.64
N ALA A 27 -18.08 9.48 -13.29
CA ALA A 27 -16.65 9.58 -13.51
C ALA A 27 -16.01 8.29 -12.95
N ARG A 28 -15.18 7.63 -13.73
CA ARG A 28 -14.53 6.39 -13.27
C ARG A 28 -13.69 6.73 -12.06
N LEU A 29 -14.09 6.22 -10.90
CA LEU A 29 -13.32 6.36 -9.67
C LEU A 29 -11.95 5.73 -9.88
N ARG A 30 -10.91 6.52 -9.72
CA ARG A 30 -9.53 6.04 -9.77
C ARG A 30 -9.19 5.45 -8.41
N ARG A 31 -8.53 4.30 -8.43
CA ARG A 31 -8.04 3.62 -7.23
C ARG A 31 -6.55 3.36 -7.37
N LEU A 32 -5.82 3.63 -6.31
CA LEU A 32 -4.41 3.27 -6.17
C LEU A 32 -4.33 2.13 -5.16
N GLY A 33 -3.68 1.03 -5.52
CA GLY A 33 -3.38 -0.07 -4.61
C GLY A 33 -1.88 -0.31 -4.54
N VAL A 34 -1.38 -0.58 -3.34
CA VAL A 34 0.01 -0.94 -3.08
C VAL A 34 0.05 -2.28 -2.35
N PHE A 35 0.87 -3.20 -2.82
CA PHE A 35 1.11 -4.49 -2.19
C PHE A 35 2.57 -4.56 -1.77
N TYR A 36 2.82 -4.56 -0.48
CA TYR A 36 4.15 -4.71 0.08
C TYR A 36 4.45 -6.15 0.43
N VAL A 37 5.59 -6.66 -0.02
CA VAL A 37 6.06 -8.01 0.26
C VAL A 37 7.37 -7.93 1.05
N PRO A 38 7.32 -8.03 2.39
CA PRO A 38 8.46 -7.70 3.27
C PRO A 38 9.67 -8.62 3.11
N ASN A 39 9.46 -9.87 2.72
CA ASN A 39 10.53 -10.85 2.57
C ASN A 39 11.21 -10.82 1.19
N GLY A 40 10.81 -9.89 0.34
CA GLY A 40 11.33 -9.80 -1.02
C GLY A 40 10.86 -10.96 -1.91
N MET A 41 11.59 -11.20 -2.99
CA MET A 41 11.21 -12.16 -4.02
C MET A 41 12.43 -12.95 -4.48
N SER A 42 12.21 -14.19 -4.88
CA SER A 42 13.26 -14.99 -5.53
C SER A 42 13.44 -14.48 -6.97
N MET A 43 14.49 -13.69 -7.20
CA MET A 43 14.71 -12.97 -8.44
C MET A 43 14.80 -13.88 -9.68
N SER A 44 15.33 -15.09 -9.53
CA SER A 44 15.39 -16.10 -10.62
C SER A 44 14.00 -16.56 -11.11
N TYR A 45 12.97 -16.43 -10.29
CA TYR A 45 11.58 -16.77 -10.61
C TYR A 45 10.69 -15.55 -10.84
N TRP A 46 11.20 -14.37 -10.50
CA TRP A 46 10.46 -13.09 -10.58
C TRP A 46 10.85 -12.27 -11.81
N TRP A 47 12.14 -12.27 -12.19
CA TRP A 47 12.65 -11.38 -13.21
C TRP A 47 12.63 -12.03 -14.60
N PRO A 48 12.24 -11.32 -15.67
CA PRO A 48 12.35 -11.83 -17.02
C PRO A 48 13.82 -11.95 -17.47
N GLU A 49 14.10 -12.86 -18.39
CA GLU A 49 15.46 -13.11 -18.88
C GLU A 49 16.04 -11.94 -19.67
N ALA A 50 15.20 -11.08 -20.21
CA ALA A 50 15.63 -9.92 -21.00
C ALA A 50 14.76 -8.69 -20.72
N GLU A 51 15.37 -7.53 -20.91
CA GLU A 51 14.66 -6.24 -20.90
C GLU A 51 13.83 -6.06 -22.18
N GLY A 52 12.76 -5.27 -22.08
CA GLY A 52 11.89 -4.94 -23.19
C GLY A 52 10.46 -5.42 -23.04
N PRO A 53 9.71 -5.63 -24.13
CA PRO A 53 8.34 -6.09 -24.07
C PRO A 53 8.22 -7.46 -23.38
N LEU A 54 7.26 -7.59 -22.46
CA LEU A 54 6.97 -8.86 -21.78
C LEU A 54 6.30 -9.84 -22.74
N THR A 55 7.11 -10.66 -23.42
CA THR A 55 6.59 -11.72 -24.30
C THR A 55 6.03 -12.90 -23.50
N ALA A 56 6.67 -13.21 -22.37
CA ALA A 56 6.22 -14.21 -21.39
C ALA A 56 6.42 -13.66 -19.97
N LEU A 57 5.63 -14.15 -19.03
CA LEU A 57 5.79 -13.81 -17.62
C LEU A 57 6.67 -14.87 -16.92
N PRO A 58 7.54 -14.43 -15.99
CA PRO A 58 8.28 -15.34 -15.12
C PRO A 58 7.35 -16.23 -14.28
N PRO A 59 7.84 -17.36 -13.74
CA PRO A 59 7.00 -18.32 -13.04
C PRO A 59 6.13 -17.71 -11.92
N THR A 60 6.68 -16.83 -11.12
CA THR A 60 5.95 -16.20 -10.00
C THR A 60 4.80 -15.30 -10.48
N LEU A 61 4.90 -14.74 -11.68
CA LEU A 61 3.91 -13.83 -12.25
C LEU A 61 2.91 -14.51 -13.20
N GLN A 62 2.95 -15.82 -13.35
CA GLN A 62 2.08 -16.56 -14.28
C GLN A 62 0.57 -16.32 -14.02
N SER A 63 0.17 -16.10 -12.78
CA SER A 63 -1.21 -15.76 -12.42
C SER A 63 -1.71 -14.47 -13.07
N LEU A 64 -0.81 -13.59 -13.50
CA LEU A 64 -1.12 -12.33 -14.17
C LEU A 64 -1.16 -12.44 -15.70
N SER A 65 -1.11 -13.65 -16.26
CA SER A 65 -1.02 -13.87 -17.72
C SER A 65 -2.13 -13.17 -18.52
N SER A 66 -3.35 -13.15 -17.99
CA SER A 66 -4.48 -12.46 -18.62
C SER A 66 -4.37 -10.92 -18.60
N LEU A 67 -3.47 -10.38 -17.77
CA LEU A 67 -3.23 -8.96 -17.59
C LEU A 67 -1.84 -8.54 -18.10
N LYS A 68 -1.12 -9.44 -18.77
CA LYS A 68 0.29 -9.24 -19.18
C LYS A 68 0.53 -7.89 -19.86
N ASP A 69 -0.36 -7.47 -20.73
CA ASP A 69 -0.24 -6.22 -21.48
C ASP A 69 -0.47 -4.95 -20.62
N GLN A 70 -0.86 -5.14 -19.36
CA GLN A 70 -1.05 -4.11 -18.35
C GLN A 70 0.01 -4.17 -17.25
N VAL A 71 0.97 -5.09 -17.35
CA VAL A 71 2.05 -5.27 -16.37
C VAL A 71 3.31 -4.56 -16.84
N LEU A 72 3.91 -3.80 -15.95
CA LEU A 72 5.24 -3.21 -16.11
C LEU A 72 6.13 -3.68 -14.97
N LEU A 73 7.25 -4.33 -15.29
CA LEU A 73 8.27 -4.70 -14.32
C LEU A 73 9.37 -3.65 -14.32
N LEU A 74 9.64 -3.07 -13.16
CA LEU A 74 10.70 -2.09 -12.96
C LEU A 74 11.76 -2.67 -12.04
N GLY A 75 13.00 -2.64 -12.49
CA GLY A 75 14.17 -3.04 -11.72
C GLY A 75 15.14 -1.89 -11.53
N GLY A 76 16.17 -2.13 -10.70
CA GLY A 76 17.21 -1.14 -10.44
C GLY A 76 16.74 0.04 -9.57
N LEU A 77 15.56 -0.02 -8.99
CA LEU A 77 15.10 0.97 -8.03
C LEU A 77 15.66 0.66 -6.65
N ALA A 78 16.09 1.68 -5.94
CA ALA A 78 16.59 1.58 -4.58
C ALA A 78 15.82 2.54 -3.65
N ASP A 79 15.58 2.10 -2.43
CA ASP A 79 15.10 2.94 -1.35
C ASP A 79 16.30 3.47 -0.55
N GLU A 80 17.00 4.45 -1.11
CA GLU A 80 18.19 5.04 -0.50
C GLU A 80 17.95 5.57 0.93
N PRO A 81 16.79 6.16 1.27
CA PRO A 81 16.49 6.56 2.63
C PRO A 81 16.60 5.43 3.67
N ALA A 82 16.28 4.19 3.31
CA ALA A 82 16.46 3.05 4.19
C ALA A 82 17.93 2.79 4.57
N ASN A 83 18.85 3.06 3.64
CA ASN A 83 20.29 2.90 3.85
C ASN A 83 20.89 3.95 4.78
N LEU A 84 20.22 5.09 4.93
CA LEU A 84 20.66 6.17 5.83
C LEU A 84 20.33 5.89 7.30
N ILE A 85 19.52 4.88 7.57
CA ILE A 85 19.08 4.54 8.93
C ILE A 85 20.04 3.50 9.52
N ALA A 86 20.79 3.88 10.53
CA ALA A 86 21.69 2.98 11.26
C ALA A 86 20.99 2.23 12.42
N PHE A 87 19.69 2.42 12.61
CA PHE A 87 18.91 1.92 13.73
C PHE A 87 17.75 1.05 13.25
N GLY A 88 17.51 -0.07 13.93
CA GLY A 88 16.52 -1.06 13.53
C GLY A 88 17.06 -2.07 12.52
N GLY A 89 16.37 -3.17 12.38
CA GLY A 89 16.67 -4.21 11.40
C GLY A 89 16.14 -3.89 10.00
N ASP A 90 16.32 -4.84 9.09
CA ASP A 90 15.96 -4.65 7.69
C ASP A 90 14.45 -4.48 7.46
N HIS A 91 13.62 -5.16 8.29
CA HIS A 91 12.17 -5.06 8.17
C HIS A 91 11.66 -3.68 8.58
N ALA A 92 12.16 -3.13 9.69
CA ALA A 92 11.78 -1.79 10.14
C ALA A 92 12.24 -0.72 9.14
N ARG A 93 13.48 -0.82 8.64
CA ARG A 93 14.01 0.11 7.64
C ARG A 93 13.22 0.08 6.36
N SER A 94 12.96 -1.12 5.83
CA SER A 94 12.24 -1.28 4.56
C SER A 94 10.78 -0.83 4.68
N ALA A 95 10.03 -1.27 5.69
CA ALA A 95 8.62 -0.91 5.82
C ALA A 95 8.43 0.57 6.15
N GLY A 96 9.25 1.11 7.06
CA GLY A 96 9.14 2.51 7.50
C GLY A 96 9.45 3.54 6.41
N THR A 97 10.24 3.17 5.39
CA THR A 97 10.63 4.06 4.30
C THR A 97 9.92 3.79 2.98
N PHE A 98 9.33 2.63 2.80
CA PHE A 98 8.79 2.14 1.52
C PHE A 98 7.86 3.13 0.79
N LEU A 99 6.92 3.74 1.49
CA LEU A 99 6.00 4.73 0.91
C LEU A 99 6.27 6.17 1.37
N THR A 100 7.23 6.37 2.27
CA THR A 100 7.58 7.70 2.80
C THR A 100 8.81 8.29 2.11
N ALA A 101 9.69 7.44 1.57
CA ALA A 101 10.99 7.80 1.02
C ALA A 101 11.78 8.75 1.95
N THR A 102 11.67 8.53 3.28
CA THR A 102 12.27 9.41 4.28
C THR A 102 12.78 8.57 5.45
N PRO A 103 14.00 8.81 5.94
CA PRO A 103 14.49 8.13 7.14
C PRO A 103 13.56 8.43 8.34
N TYR A 104 13.21 7.40 9.09
CA TYR A 104 12.41 7.55 10.29
C TYR A 104 13.28 7.92 11.51
N LYS A 105 12.65 8.49 12.54
CA LYS A 105 13.28 8.79 13.82
C LYS A 105 13.68 7.49 14.55
N PRO A 106 14.93 7.31 14.96
CA PRO A 106 15.35 6.17 15.78
C PRO A 106 14.66 6.19 17.15
N THR A 107 13.75 5.24 17.40
CA THR A 107 13.07 5.07 18.69
C THR A 107 12.54 3.66 18.83
N GLU A 108 12.52 3.16 20.07
CA GLU A 108 11.88 1.90 20.47
C GLU A 108 10.44 2.12 20.97
N GLY A 109 10.09 3.37 21.22
CA GLY A 109 8.85 3.76 21.87
C GLY A 109 7.74 4.16 20.91
N ALA A 110 6.75 4.86 21.49
CA ALA A 110 5.58 5.37 20.76
C ALA A 110 5.81 6.75 20.13
N ASP A 111 6.94 7.39 20.39
CA ASP A 111 7.31 8.70 19.88
C ASP A 111 7.87 8.63 18.44
N VAL A 112 7.19 7.84 17.61
CA VAL A 112 7.54 7.59 16.21
C VAL A 112 7.42 8.84 15.35
N TYR A 113 8.28 8.92 14.35
CA TYR A 113 8.25 9.97 13.35
C TYR A 113 8.83 9.46 12.02
N ALA A 114 8.06 9.61 10.96
CA ALA A 114 8.46 9.35 9.58
C ALA A 114 8.03 10.52 8.69
N ALA A 115 7.49 10.27 7.52
CA ALA A 115 6.83 11.29 6.69
C ALA A 115 5.40 10.83 6.34
N VAL A 116 4.61 11.69 5.74
CA VAL A 116 3.34 11.28 5.15
C VAL A 116 3.63 10.36 3.97
N SER A 117 3.02 9.20 3.95
CA SER A 117 3.24 8.23 2.88
C SER A 117 2.52 8.60 1.58
N MET A 118 3.05 8.13 0.47
CA MET A 118 2.55 8.43 -0.88
C MET A 118 1.07 8.04 -1.06
N ASP A 119 0.66 6.90 -0.53
CA ASP A 119 -0.73 6.43 -0.55
C ASP A 119 -1.67 7.41 0.17
N GLN A 120 -1.24 7.96 1.32
CA GLN A 120 -2.02 8.94 2.08
C GLN A 120 -2.07 10.32 1.40
N LEU A 121 -1.02 10.71 0.67
CA LEU A 121 -1.08 11.88 -0.21
C LEU A 121 -2.08 11.66 -1.34
N ALA A 122 -2.04 10.49 -1.98
CA ALA A 122 -2.99 10.12 -3.03
C ALA A 122 -4.43 10.04 -2.50
N ALA A 123 -4.64 9.49 -1.30
CA ALA A 123 -5.95 9.38 -0.67
C ALA A 123 -6.65 10.73 -0.46
N ARG A 124 -5.89 11.79 -0.18
CA ARG A 124 -6.44 13.16 -0.05
C ARG A 124 -7.12 13.65 -1.33
N GLU A 125 -6.64 13.18 -2.48
CA GLU A 125 -7.20 13.56 -3.79
C GLU A 125 -8.21 12.54 -4.31
N LEU A 126 -7.84 11.26 -4.30
CA LEU A 126 -8.65 10.18 -4.86
C LEU A 126 -9.85 9.82 -3.97
N GLY A 127 -9.75 10.06 -2.67
CA GLY A 127 -10.77 9.73 -1.69
C GLY A 127 -11.89 10.75 -1.51
N LYS A 128 -11.87 11.87 -2.26
CA LYS A 128 -12.87 12.96 -2.10
C LYS A 128 -14.30 12.53 -2.41
N GLU A 129 -14.47 11.51 -3.23
CA GLU A 129 -15.78 11.04 -3.70
C GLU A 129 -16.09 9.62 -3.20
N THR A 130 -15.34 9.11 -2.22
CA THR A 130 -15.53 7.78 -1.65
C THR A 130 -15.87 7.85 -0.17
N GLN A 131 -16.59 6.86 0.36
CA GLN A 131 -16.91 6.80 1.79
C GLN A 131 -15.67 6.62 2.66
N LEU A 132 -14.73 5.80 2.19
CA LEU A 132 -13.41 5.63 2.79
C LEU A 132 -12.37 6.24 1.86
N THR A 133 -11.56 7.14 2.37
CA THR A 133 -10.50 7.77 1.61
C THR A 133 -9.34 6.82 1.32
N SER A 134 -9.07 5.91 2.26
CA SER A 134 -8.07 4.85 2.16
C SER A 134 -8.51 3.62 2.95
N LEU A 135 -7.89 2.50 2.69
CA LEU A 135 -8.08 1.23 3.38
C LEU A 135 -6.74 0.56 3.53
N GLU A 136 -6.30 0.38 4.76
CA GLU A 136 -5.07 -0.29 5.12
C GLU A 136 -5.40 -1.71 5.57
N LEU A 137 -4.68 -2.69 5.02
CA LEU A 137 -4.92 -4.10 5.29
C LEU A 137 -3.62 -4.79 5.68
N GLY A 138 -3.64 -5.51 6.78
CA GLY A 138 -2.57 -6.39 7.23
C GLY A 138 -3.03 -7.85 7.26
N VAL A 139 -2.12 -8.78 7.03
CA VAL A 139 -2.41 -10.24 7.12
C VAL A 139 -2.30 -10.78 8.55
N GLU A 140 -1.70 -10.01 9.44
CA GLU A 140 -1.49 -10.38 10.85
C GLU A 140 -1.95 -9.26 11.77
N SER A 141 -2.12 -9.60 13.07
CA SER A 141 -2.41 -8.60 14.10
C SER A 141 -1.22 -7.66 14.27
N ASN A 142 -1.41 -6.38 14.07
CA ASN A 142 -0.35 -5.39 14.09
C ASN A 142 -0.18 -4.78 15.49
N ALA A 143 0.91 -5.14 16.16
CA ALA A 143 1.37 -4.37 17.32
C ALA A 143 1.97 -3.05 16.84
N MET A 144 1.38 -1.92 17.27
CA MET A 144 1.89 -0.58 16.91
C MET A 144 2.77 0.02 18.00
N VAL A 145 2.86 -0.65 19.15
CA VAL A 145 3.59 -0.21 20.33
C VAL A 145 4.55 -1.31 20.76
N GLY A 146 5.73 -0.92 21.21
CA GLY A 146 6.78 -1.82 21.67
C GLY A 146 7.99 -1.80 20.75
N SER A 147 9.02 -2.53 21.15
CA SER A 147 10.26 -2.71 20.40
C SER A 147 10.16 -3.99 19.57
N CYS A 148 10.33 -3.87 18.29
CA CYS A 148 10.38 -4.96 17.33
C CYS A 148 11.78 -5.06 16.70
N ASP A 149 11.88 -5.36 15.48
CA ASP A 149 13.05 -5.56 14.65
C ASP A 149 14.31 -4.76 15.08
N ALA A 150 15.26 -5.43 15.75
CA ALA A 150 16.52 -4.87 16.26
C ALA A 150 16.34 -3.58 17.09
N GLY A 151 15.29 -3.52 17.91
CA GLY A 151 15.03 -2.40 18.82
C GLY A 151 14.17 -1.28 18.21
N ALA A 152 13.87 -1.30 16.94
CA ALA A 152 12.99 -0.30 16.34
C ALA A 152 11.55 -0.45 16.83
N SER A 153 10.83 0.66 16.94
CA SER A 153 9.40 0.66 17.27
C SER A 153 8.61 -0.25 16.33
N CYS A 154 7.69 -1.02 16.88
CA CYS A 154 6.82 -1.92 16.12
C CYS A 154 6.02 -1.19 15.03
N ALA A 155 5.74 0.09 15.20
CA ALA A 155 5.10 0.90 14.18
C ALA A 155 5.89 0.92 12.86
N TYR A 156 7.22 0.94 12.90
CA TYR A 156 8.04 0.95 11.67
C TYR A 156 8.06 -0.39 10.96
N THR A 157 7.88 -1.49 11.68
CA THR A 157 7.83 -2.84 11.10
C THR A 157 6.46 -3.18 10.54
N ASN A 158 5.41 -2.71 11.21
CA ASN A 158 4.05 -3.19 11.02
C ASN A 158 3.17 -2.25 10.19
N THR A 159 3.68 -1.10 9.73
CA THR A 159 2.94 -0.23 8.80
C THR A 159 3.82 0.31 7.69
N ILE A 160 3.21 0.47 6.52
CA ILE A 160 3.77 1.23 5.40
C ILE A 160 3.02 2.54 5.17
N ALA A 161 1.86 2.73 5.79
CA ALA A 161 0.96 3.87 5.59
C ALA A 161 1.03 4.85 6.78
N TRP A 162 1.32 6.11 6.48
CA TRP A 162 1.48 7.20 7.45
C TRP A 162 0.59 8.38 7.09
N ARG A 163 -0.49 8.58 7.86
CA ARG A 163 -1.43 9.69 7.64
C ARG A 163 -0.81 11.05 7.92
N THR A 164 0.00 11.12 8.97
CA THR A 164 0.85 12.24 9.33
C THR A 164 2.24 11.71 9.70
N PRO A 165 3.26 12.56 9.85
CA PRO A 165 4.58 12.09 10.26
C PRO A 165 4.62 11.30 11.58
N THR A 166 3.59 11.43 12.42
CA THR A 166 3.49 10.78 13.72
C THR A 166 2.28 9.87 13.87
N THR A 167 1.53 9.63 12.78
CA THR A 167 0.32 8.79 12.82
C THR A 167 0.45 7.66 11.82
N PRO A 168 1.06 6.53 12.25
CA PRO A 168 1.04 5.29 11.47
C PRO A 168 -0.40 4.75 11.39
N LEU A 169 -0.71 4.09 10.29
CA LEU A 169 -1.98 3.39 10.08
C LEU A 169 -1.73 1.89 10.16
N PRO A 170 -2.63 1.12 10.81
CA PRO A 170 -2.47 -0.32 10.99
C PRO A 170 -2.48 -1.09 9.69
#